data_5cb9ef06e388cf85cb8f87540857f88b
#
_entry.id   5cb9ef06e388cf85cb8f87540857f88b
#
_cell.length_a   1.000
_cell.length_b   1.000
_cell.length_c   1.000
_cell.angle_alpha   90.00
_cell.angle_beta   90.00
_cell.angle_gamma   90.00
#
_symmetry.space_group_name_H-M   'P 1'
#
loop_
_entity.id
_entity.type
_entity.pdbx_description
1 polymer ?
#
loop_
_entity_poly.entity_id
_entity_poly.type
_entity_poly.pdbx_seq_one_letter_code
_entity_poly.pdbx_strand_id
1 'polypeptide(L)'
;LLLVQAAPADTGCKAGLPEKPAAAAAAPSFYDSKADARADVERALTDAAQAGRSAVLVFGADWCHDSIALALVLTSDGFKTEFGPGHSVTFIDVGVPQRGKGRNIDLLARFKVKNLKGTPAMFVVRPDGTLRNKRKDALSWRNAESRGASATLEWFRKLNR
;
A
#
# COMPACT_ATOMS: atom_id res chain seq x y z
N LEU A 1 66.78 25.93 -38.01
CA LEU A 1 66.83 25.45 -36.62
C LEU A 1 65.98 26.35 -35.77
N LEU A 2 64.74 25.96 -35.47
CA LEU A 2 63.90 26.67 -34.51
C LEU A 2 63.37 25.65 -33.47
N LEU A 3 63.78 25.83 -32.25
CA LEU A 3 63.23 25.15 -31.09
C LEU A 3 61.91 25.79 -30.75
N VAL A 4 60.85 24.96 -30.69
CA VAL A 4 59.59 25.33 -30.11
C VAL A 4 59.53 24.75 -28.70
N GLN A 5 59.55 25.61 -27.71
CA GLN A 5 59.31 25.25 -26.30
C GLN A 5 57.82 25.09 -26.04
N ALA A 6 57.43 23.93 -25.56
CA ALA A 6 56.11 23.69 -25.06
C ALA A 6 55.95 24.19 -23.62
N ALA A 7 54.90 24.97 -23.35
CA ALA A 7 54.51 25.42 -22.01
C ALA A 7 53.83 24.30 -21.24
N PRO A 8 54.00 24.18 -19.92
CA PRO A 8 53.31 23.19 -19.10
C PRO A 8 51.85 23.59 -18.87
N ALA A 9 50.95 22.64 -19.08
CA ALA A 9 49.55 22.78 -18.72
C ALA A 9 49.40 22.72 -17.21
N ASP A 10 48.82 23.77 -16.67
CA ASP A 10 48.47 23.89 -15.26
C ASP A 10 47.19 23.04 -15.01
N THR A 11 47.36 21.89 -14.39
CA THR A 11 46.28 20.99 -13.98
C THR A 11 45.81 21.41 -12.59
N GLY A 12 44.96 22.43 -12.52
CA GLY A 12 44.26 22.80 -11.31
C GLY A 12 43.23 21.73 -10.93
N CYS A 13 43.58 20.84 -10.01
CA CYS A 13 42.63 20.02 -9.30
C CYS A 13 41.70 20.91 -8.48
N LYS A 14 40.51 21.23 -9.00
CA LYS A 14 39.39 21.69 -8.18
C LYS A 14 38.85 20.46 -7.44
N ALA A 15 39.18 20.34 -6.15
CA ALA A 15 38.50 19.45 -5.24
C ALA A 15 37.01 19.89 -5.17
N GLY A 16 36.14 19.14 -5.85
CA GLY A 16 34.72 19.26 -5.67
C GLY A 16 34.39 18.91 -4.24
N LEU A 17 33.72 19.82 -3.53
CA LEU A 17 33.09 19.52 -2.25
C LEU A 17 32.17 18.31 -2.45
N PRO A 18 32.13 17.35 -1.49
CA PRO A 18 31.20 16.24 -1.60
C PRO A 18 29.78 16.79 -1.65
N GLU A 19 29.08 16.55 -2.75
CA GLU A 19 27.65 16.81 -2.83
C GLU A 19 27.00 16.06 -1.68
N LYS A 20 26.29 16.81 -0.82
CA LYS A 20 25.43 16.26 0.20
C LYS A 20 24.51 15.25 -0.48
N PRO A 21 24.45 13.97 -0.04
CA PRO A 21 23.57 13.01 -0.68
C PRO A 21 22.17 13.58 -0.68
N ALA A 22 21.52 13.59 -1.84
CA ALA A 22 20.13 13.99 -1.97
C ALA A 22 19.34 13.24 -0.89
N ALA A 23 18.50 13.96 -0.13
CA ALA A 23 17.68 13.37 0.92
C ALA A 23 16.94 12.17 0.31
N ALA A 24 17.15 10.97 0.87
CA ALA A 24 16.46 9.77 0.43
C ALA A 24 14.95 10.09 0.41
N ALA A 25 14.28 9.79 -0.73
CA ALA A 25 12.86 10.00 -0.84
C ALA A 25 12.17 9.31 0.37
N ALA A 26 11.24 10.01 1.04
CA ALA A 26 10.53 9.45 2.17
C ALA A 26 9.84 8.15 1.75
N ALA A 27 9.89 7.11 2.61
CA ALA A 27 9.20 5.86 2.35
C ALA A 27 7.70 6.13 2.09
N PRO A 28 7.05 5.43 1.16
CA PRO A 28 5.64 5.64 0.90
C PRO A 28 4.82 5.34 2.15
N SER A 29 3.87 6.23 2.45
CA SER A 29 2.94 6.09 3.58
C SER A 29 1.52 5.96 3.03
N PHE A 30 0.84 4.89 3.42
CA PHE A 30 -0.53 4.58 3.01
C PHE A 30 -1.47 4.45 4.20
N TYR A 31 -0.94 4.13 5.38
CA TYR A 31 -1.71 3.80 6.58
C TYR A 31 -1.55 4.92 7.62
N ASP A 32 -2.49 5.86 7.62
CA ASP A 32 -2.46 6.99 8.55
C ASP A 32 -2.85 6.55 9.97
N SER A 33 -1.87 6.52 10.86
CA SER A 33 -2.07 6.15 12.26
C SER A 33 -2.89 7.17 13.08
N LYS A 34 -3.15 8.35 12.53
CA LYS A 34 -3.91 9.45 13.17
C LYS A 34 -5.33 9.58 12.61
N ALA A 35 -5.65 8.86 11.53
CA ALA A 35 -6.97 8.89 10.93
C ALA A 35 -8.04 8.32 11.87
N ASP A 36 -9.27 8.83 11.75
CA ASP A 36 -10.44 8.19 12.35
C ASP A 36 -10.87 6.98 11.49
N ALA A 37 -10.24 5.85 11.78
CA ALA A 37 -10.44 4.62 11.02
C ALA A 37 -11.91 4.15 11.01
N ARG A 38 -12.65 4.40 12.10
CA ARG A 38 -14.07 4.04 12.17
C ARG A 38 -14.89 4.89 11.19
N ALA A 39 -14.69 6.20 11.22
CA ALA A 39 -15.35 7.10 10.29
C ALA A 39 -14.95 6.79 8.83
N ASP A 40 -13.67 6.47 8.58
CA ASP A 40 -13.19 6.13 7.25
C ASP A 40 -13.82 4.83 6.71
N VAL A 41 -13.94 3.80 7.54
CA VAL A 41 -14.61 2.54 7.16
C VAL A 41 -16.09 2.77 6.86
N GLU A 42 -16.81 3.48 7.73
CA GLU A 42 -18.25 3.76 7.52
C GLU A 42 -18.46 4.59 6.25
N ARG A 43 -17.65 5.61 6.03
CA ARG A 43 -17.68 6.42 4.80
C ARG A 43 -17.38 5.57 3.57
N ALA A 44 -16.32 4.75 3.59
CA ALA A 44 -15.94 3.90 2.47
C ALA A 44 -17.06 2.93 2.09
N LEU A 45 -17.74 2.32 3.06
CA LEU A 45 -18.85 1.42 2.82
C LEU A 45 -20.08 2.15 2.26
N THR A 46 -20.39 3.32 2.82
CA THR A 46 -21.54 4.14 2.38
C THR A 46 -21.34 4.64 0.95
N ASP A 47 -20.17 5.23 0.67
CA ASP A 47 -19.85 5.79 -0.65
C ASP A 47 -19.79 4.69 -1.73
N ALA A 48 -19.23 3.54 -1.41
CA ALA A 48 -19.19 2.40 -2.32
C ALA A 48 -20.60 1.88 -2.62
N ALA A 49 -21.45 1.74 -1.59
CA ALA A 49 -22.84 1.31 -1.76
C ALA A 49 -23.64 2.29 -2.64
N GLN A 50 -23.52 3.59 -2.38
CA GLN A 50 -24.21 4.63 -3.16
C GLN A 50 -23.73 4.65 -4.63
N ALA A 51 -22.45 4.41 -4.86
CA ALA A 51 -21.87 4.36 -6.20
C ALA A 51 -22.04 3.00 -6.89
N GLY A 52 -22.64 2.00 -6.25
CA GLY A 52 -22.77 0.63 -6.79
C GLY A 52 -21.43 -0.09 -6.93
N ARG A 53 -20.41 0.30 -6.15
CA ARG A 53 -19.06 -0.27 -6.17
C ARG A 53 -18.78 -1.16 -4.98
N SER A 54 -17.78 -2.02 -5.07
CA SER A 54 -17.26 -2.75 -3.91
C SER A 54 -16.24 -1.90 -3.15
N ALA A 55 -16.34 -1.88 -1.83
CA ALA A 55 -15.31 -1.30 -0.97
C ALA A 55 -14.19 -2.31 -0.71
N VAL A 56 -12.94 -1.93 -0.97
CA VAL A 56 -11.74 -2.70 -0.64
C VAL A 56 -11.14 -2.10 0.62
N LEU A 57 -11.28 -2.79 1.73
CA LEU A 57 -10.76 -2.36 3.03
C LEU A 57 -9.48 -3.14 3.34
N VAL A 58 -8.36 -2.43 3.46
CA VAL A 58 -7.04 -3.02 3.69
C VAL A 58 -6.57 -2.64 5.08
N PHE A 59 -6.50 -3.61 5.96
CA PHE A 59 -5.99 -3.47 7.33
C PHE A 59 -4.51 -3.83 7.36
N GLY A 60 -3.66 -2.83 7.54
CA GLY A 60 -2.21 -2.99 7.46
C GLY A 60 -1.45 -1.92 8.22
N ALA A 61 -0.17 -1.75 7.91
CA ALA A 61 0.67 -0.73 8.52
C ALA A 61 1.89 -0.42 7.65
N ASP A 62 2.39 0.80 7.71
CA ASP A 62 3.53 1.27 6.91
C ASP A 62 4.87 0.59 7.28
N TRP A 63 5.00 -0.01 8.46
CA TRP A 63 6.19 -0.77 8.84
C TRP A 63 6.23 -2.17 8.19
N CYS A 64 5.12 -2.66 7.64
CA CYS A 64 5.00 -4.00 7.06
C CYS A 64 5.18 -3.96 5.54
N HIS A 65 6.26 -4.62 5.03
CA HIS A 65 6.53 -4.62 3.60
C HIS A 65 5.43 -5.28 2.76
N ASP A 66 4.78 -6.32 3.25
CA ASP A 66 3.60 -6.88 2.56
C ASP A 66 2.43 -5.90 2.46
N SER A 67 2.22 -5.08 3.51
CA SER A 67 1.20 -4.01 3.49
C SER A 67 1.54 -2.94 2.46
N ILE A 68 2.80 -2.51 2.40
CA ILE A 68 3.28 -1.54 1.41
C ILE A 68 3.20 -2.12 0.00
N ALA A 69 3.65 -3.37 -0.21
CA ALA A 69 3.60 -4.02 -1.51
C ALA A 69 2.16 -4.11 -2.06
N LEU A 70 1.21 -4.49 -1.21
CA LEU A 70 -0.20 -4.51 -1.58
C LEU A 70 -0.73 -3.11 -1.90
N ALA A 71 -0.42 -2.11 -1.07
CA ALA A 71 -0.85 -0.74 -1.28
C ALA A 71 -0.32 -0.15 -2.59
N LEU A 72 0.94 -0.42 -2.94
CA LEU A 72 1.53 0.01 -4.21
C LEU A 72 0.76 -0.56 -5.42
N VAL A 73 0.34 -1.83 -5.36
CA VAL A 73 -0.48 -2.42 -6.43
C VAL A 73 -1.85 -1.76 -6.51
N LEU A 74 -2.54 -1.61 -5.37
CA LEU A 74 -3.90 -1.08 -5.30
C LEU A 74 -3.99 0.42 -5.64
N THR A 75 -2.88 1.14 -5.56
CA THR A 75 -2.80 2.57 -5.93
C THR A 75 -2.17 2.79 -7.30
N SER A 76 -1.71 1.74 -7.98
CA SER A 76 -1.12 1.83 -9.31
C SER A 76 -2.13 2.27 -10.37
N ASP A 77 -1.64 2.89 -11.44
CA ASP A 77 -2.48 3.29 -12.57
C ASP A 77 -3.15 2.08 -13.24
N GLY A 78 -2.46 0.94 -13.30
CA GLY A 78 -3.02 -0.30 -13.83
C GLY A 78 -4.24 -0.76 -13.03
N PHE A 79 -4.15 -0.77 -11.69
CA PHE A 79 -5.28 -1.11 -10.84
C PHE A 79 -6.43 -0.11 -10.96
N LYS A 80 -6.12 1.19 -10.91
CA LYS A 80 -7.13 2.26 -11.03
C LYS A 80 -7.89 2.19 -12.35
N THR A 81 -7.18 1.94 -13.44
CA THR A 81 -7.79 1.84 -14.78
C THR A 81 -8.69 0.63 -14.90
N GLU A 82 -8.23 -0.55 -14.46
CA GLU A 82 -8.95 -1.81 -14.64
C GLU A 82 -10.07 -2.00 -13.61
N PHE A 83 -9.82 -1.67 -12.34
CA PHE A 83 -10.72 -1.99 -11.23
C PHE A 83 -11.36 -0.76 -10.57
N GLY A 84 -10.80 0.43 -10.73
CA GLY A 84 -11.33 1.67 -10.14
C GLY A 84 -12.80 1.95 -10.42
N PRO A 85 -13.34 1.68 -11.62
CA PRO A 85 -14.77 1.86 -11.88
C PRO A 85 -15.68 1.01 -10.98
N GLY A 86 -15.24 -0.18 -10.56
CA GLY A 86 -16.02 -1.11 -9.73
C GLY A 86 -15.58 -1.22 -8.27
N HIS A 87 -14.48 -0.55 -7.88
CA HIS A 87 -13.90 -0.69 -6.55
C HIS A 87 -13.42 0.66 -6.01
N SER A 88 -13.56 0.85 -4.70
CA SER A 88 -12.91 1.93 -3.95
C SER A 88 -12.01 1.34 -2.88
N VAL A 89 -10.80 1.86 -2.72
CA VAL A 89 -9.79 1.32 -1.78
C VAL A 89 -9.63 2.25 -0.59
N THR A 90 -9.62 1.69 0.61
CA THR A 90 -9.36 2.41 1.86
C THR A 90 -8.35 1.63 2.70
N PHE A 91 -7.31 2.32 3.16
CA PHE A 91 -6.26 1.75 4.01
C PHE A 91 -6.52 2.11 5.47
N ILE A 92 -6.45 1.11 6.35
CA ILE A 92 -6.70 1.24 7.78
C ILE A 92 -5.45 0.80 8.54
N ASP A 93 -4.86 1.74 9.31
CA ASP A 93 -3.73 1.40 10.17
C ASP A 93 -4.15 0.53 11.35
N VAL A 94 -3.44 -0.58 11.55
CA VAL A 94 -3.68 -1.50 12.66
C VAL A 94 -2.57 -1.52 13.71
N GLY A 95 -1.59 -0.62 13.59
CA GLY A 95 -0.46 -0.58 14.51
C GLY A 95 0.37 -1.85 14.46
N VAL A 96 0.73 -2.40 15.62
CA VAL A 96 1.55 -3.62 15.75
C VAL A 96 0.80 -4.67 16.58
N PRO A 97 -0.23 -5.32 16.02
CA PRO A 97 -1.08 -6.25 16.76
C PRO A 97 -0.30 -7.45 17.32
N GLN A 98 0.74 -7.91 16.65
CA GLN A 98 1.58 -9.03 17.08
C GLN A 98 2.38 -8.74 18.36
N ARG A 99 2.54 -7.45 18.72
CA ARG A 99 3.22 -6.98 19.93
C ARG A 99 2.26 -6.41 20.98
N GLY A 100 0.96 -6.68 20.87
CA GLY A 100 -0.05 -6.11 21.75
C GLY A 100 -0.26 -4.60 21.60
N LYS A 101 0.30 -3.98 20.56
CA LYS A 101 0.17 -2.56 20.21
C LYS A 101 -0.72 -2.36 18.97
N GLY A 102 -1.77 -3.17 18.89
CA GLY A 102 -2.77 -3.05 17.83
C GLY A 102 -3.66 -1.83 18.02
N ARG A 103 -4.15 -1.27 16.91
CA ARG A 103 -5.21 -0.26 16.89
C ARG A 103 -6.24 -0.63 15.83
N ASN A 104 -7.46 -0.14 15.99
CA ASN A 104 -8.55 -0.38 15.03
C ASN A 104 -8.90 -1.86 14.77
N ILE A 105 -8.41 -2.78 15.62
CA ILE A 105 -8.65 -4.23 15.52
C ILE A 105 -10.12 -4.56 15.78
N ASP A 106 -10.80 -3.75 16.60
CA ASP A 106 -12.22 -3.87 16.90
C ASP A 106 -13.11 -3.77 15.63
N LEU A 107 -12.65 -3.02 14.62
CA LEU A 107 -13.34 -2.90 13.32
C LEU A 107 -13.42 -4.22 12.56
N LEU A 108 -12.50 -5.15 12.84
CA LEU A 108 -12.48 -6.48 12.24
C LEU A 108 -13.61 -7.39 12.75
N ALA A 109 -14.24 -7.05 13.88
CA ALA A 109 -15.40 -7.78 14.41
C ALA A 109 -16.56 -7.82 13.40
N ARG A 110 -16.72 -6.78 12.57
CA ARG A 110 -17.67 -6.74 11.45
C ARG A 110 -17.53 -7.95 10.52
N PHE A 111 -16.31 -8.43 10.33
CA PHE A 111 -15.98 -9.59 9.50
C PHE A 111 -15.82 -10.88 10.29
N LYS A 112 -16.25 -10.90 11.56
CA LYS A 112 -16.12 -12.04 12.48
C LYS A 112 -14.64 -12.47 12.68
N VAL A 113 -13.73 -11.50 12.66
CA VAL A 113 -12.29 -11.69 12.97
C VAL A 113 -12.03 -11.09 14.34
N LYS A 114 -11.61 -11.94 15.28
CA LYS A 114 -11.31 -11.53 16.66
C LYS A 114 -9.86 -11.06 16.83
N ASN A 115 -8.94 -11.71 16.12
CA ASN A 115 -7.50 -11.44 16.24
C ASN A 115 -6.87 -11.36 14.85
N LEU A 116 -6.02 -10.36 14.63
CA LEU A 116 -5.22 -10.24 13.42
C LEU A 116 -3.81 -10.80 13.68
N LYS A 117 -3.54 -11.98 13.12
CA LYS A 117 -2.26 -12.68 13.30
C LYS A 117 -1.13 -12.15 12.41
N GLY A 118 -1.44 -11.30 11.47
CA GLY A 118 -0.47 -10.73 10.53
C GLY A 118 -1.13 -9.73 9.59
N THR A 119 -0.32 -8.92 8.98
CA THR A 119 -0.71 -7.86 8.05
C THR A 119 -0.14 -8.09 6.66
N PRO A 120 -0.80 -7.60 5.62
CA PRO A 120 -2.13 -7.00 5.62
C PRO A 120 -3.26 -8.04 5.61
N ALA A 121 -4.48 -7.58 5.93
CA ALA A 121 -5.72 -8.29 5.61
C ALA A 121 -6.55 -7.42 4.67
N MET A 122 -7.17 -8.02 3.65
CA MET A 122 -7.93 -7.30 2.64
C MET A 122 -9.34 -7.87 2.49
N PHE A 123 -10.34 -7.05 2.83
CA PHE A 123 -11.74 -7.39 2.72
C PHE A 123 -12.38 -6.62 1.57
N VAL A 124 -13.05 -7.33 0.68
CA VAL A 124 -13.82 -6.74 -0.42
C VAL A 124 -15.30 -6.88 -0.09
N VAL A 125 -15.96 -5.74 0.11
CA VAL A 125 -17.36 -5.66 0.54
C VAL A 125 -18.21 -5.19 -0.64
N ARG A 126 -19.27 -5.95 -0.96
CA ARG A 126 -20.23 -5.59 -2.01
C ARG A 126 -21.06 -4.37 -1.63
N PRO A 127 -21.73 -3.71 -2.58
CA PRO A 127 -22.66 -2.61 -2.29
C PRO A 127 -23.77 -2.97 -1.30
N ASP A 128 -24.16 -4.22 -1.22
CA ASP A 128 -25.16 -4.73 -0.26
C ASP A 128 -24.61 -5.00 1.15
N GLY A 129 -23.32 -4.72 1.37
CA GLY A 129 -22.64 -4.92 2.65
C GLY A 129 -22.11 -6.34 2.88
N THR A 130 -22.30 -7.28 1.95
CA THR A 130 -21.79 -8.65 2.08
C THR A 130 -20.34 -8.77 1.62
N LEU A 131 -19.58 -9.70 2.20
CA LEU A 131 -18.22 -9.99 1.74
C LEU A 131 -18.23 -10.63 0.36
N ARG A 132 -17.41 -10.12 -0.53
CA ARG A 132 -17.15 -10.70 -1.85
C ARG A 132 -16.11 -11.81 -1.78
N ASN A 133 -15.04 -11.60 -1.02
CA ASN A 133 -14.02 -12.61 -0.78
C ASN A 133 -14.26 -13.35 0.54
N LYS A 134 -13.81 -14.60 0.61
CA LYS A 134 -13.92 -15.39 1.85
C LYS A 134 -13.00 -14.82 2.93
N ARG A 135 -13.42 -14.91 4.20
CA ARG A 135 -12.60 -14.44 5.34
C ARG A 135 -11.20 -15.06 5.36
N LYS A 136 -11.08 -16.37 5.09
CA LYS A 136 -9.77 -17.05 5.01
C LYS A 136 -8.87 -16.41 3.95
N ASP A 137 -9.45 -16.06 2.83
CA ASP A 137 -8.76 -15.41 1.73
C ASP A 137 -8.37 -13.97 2.10
N ALA A 138 -9.28 -13.21 2.72
CA ALA A 138 -8.97 -11.87 3.23
C ALA A 138 -7.76 -11.85 4.18
N LEU A 139 -7.56 -12.87 4.99
CA LEU A 139 -6.46 -13.00 5.93
C LEU A 139 -5.19 -13.63 5.32
N SER A 140 -5.21 -13.99 4.05
CA SER A 140 -4.08 -14.65 3.37
C SER A 140 -3.05 -13.70 2.77
N TRP A 141 -3.29 -12.40 2.81
CA TRP A 141 -2.46 -11.38 2.13
C TRP A 141 -1.13 -11.06 2.81
N ARG A 142 -0.79 -11.75 3.88
CA ARG A 142 0.50 -11.63 4.61
C ARG A 142 1.74 -12.00 3.79
N ASN A 143 1.58 -12.35 2.54
CA ASN A 143 2.62 -12.66 1.56
C ASN A 143 2.47 -11.81 0.28
N ALA A 144 1.88 -10.62 0.40
CA ALA A 144 1.56 -9.79 -0.76
C ALA A 144 2.81 -9.41 -1.57
N GLU A 145 3.93 -9.14 -0.91
CA GLU A 145 5.19 -8.84 -1.58
C GLU A 145 5.65 -10.01 -2.47
N SER A 146 5.74 -11.21 -1.92
CA SER A 146 6.15 -12.40 -2.68
C SER A 146 5.12 -12.87 -3.70
N ARG A 147 3.84 -12.58 -3.48
CA ARG A 147 2.76 -12.82 -4.45
C ARG A 147 2.93 -11.97 -5.70
N GLY A 148 3.32 -10.71 -5.54
CA GLY A 148 3.60 -9.76 -6.61
C GLY A 148 2.37 -9.13 -7.26
N ALA A 149 2.63 -8.09 -8.07
CA ALA A 149 1.59 -7.27 -8.67
C ALA A 149 0.69 -8.06 -9.64
N SER A 150 1.29 -8.84 -10.55
CA SER A 150 0.54 -9.59 -11.56
C SER A 150 -0.44 -10.59 -10.94
N ALA A 151 -0.01 -11.33 -9.90
CA ALA A 151 -0.87 -12.27 -9.21
C ALA A 151 -1.99 -11.57 -8.41
N THR A 152 -1.71 -10.39 -7.88
CA THR A 152 -2.72 -9.56 -7.20
C THR A 152 -3.79 -9.08 -8.18
N LEU A 153 -3.42 -8.56 -9.34
CA LEU A 153 -4.38 -8.13 -10.37
C LEU A 153 -5.20 -9.32 -10.90
N GLU A 154 -4.56 -10.47 -11.14
CA GLU A 154 -5.25 -11.68 -11.58
C GLU A 154 -6.25 -12.19 -10.52
N TRP A 155 -5.93 -12.05 -9.23
CA TRP A 155 -6.87 -12.36 -8.15
C TRP A 155 -8.13 -11.49 -8.22
N PHE A 156 -8.00 -10.18 -8.48
CA PHE A 156 -9.15 -9.28 -8.67
C PHE A 156 -9.96 -9.65 -9.92
N ARG A 157 -9.32 -10.04 -11.03
CA ARG A 157 -10.02 -10.53 -12.21
C ARG A 157 -10.88 -11.76 -11.92
N LYS A 158 -10.34 -12.71 -11.16
CA LYS A 158 -11.06 -13.92 -10.73
C LYS A 158 -12.21 -13.59 -9.77
N LEU A 159 -11.98 -12.67 -8.86
CA LEU A 159 -13.01 -12.24 -7.90
C LEU A 159 -14.21 -11.58 -8.58
N ASN A 160 -14.01 -10.96 -9.74
CA ASN A 160 -15.02 -10.22 -10.50
C ASN A 160 -15.77 -11.07 -11.55
N ARG A 161 -15.40 -12.33 -11.73
CA ARG A 161 -16.12 -13.29 -12.57
C ARG A 161 -17.31 -13.87 -11.82
#